data_e2397d5b1717b1807f38543b15b6400f
#
_entry.id   e2397d5b1717b1807f38543b15b6400f
#
_cell.length_a   1.000
_cell.length_b   1.000
_cell.length_c   1.000
_cell.angle_alpha   90.00
_cell.angle_beta   90.00
_cell.angle_gamma   90.00
#
_symmetry.space_group_name_H-M   'P 1'
#
loop_
_entity.id
_entity.type
_entity.pdbx_description
1 polymer ?
#
loop_
_entity_poly.entity_id
_entity_poly.type
_entity_poly.pdbx_seq_one_letter_code
_entity_poly.pdbx_strand_id
1 'polypeptide(L)'
;MTDANQLTTTQFEFKDVGTKITIKPQISGSDSIRLEIKQESSQVSTESVLTQQAITTYKRELQTSVVAGNDEIIVLGGLIDEKQNRSESKIPGFGDLPLIGWMFGSKTNTVTKTNLLLFIRPTIIRSQEDLIRVTIRAVSYTHLTLPTNREV
;
A
#
# COMPACT_ATOMS: atom_id res chain seq x y z
N MET A 1 -31.29 31.76 -31.04
CA MET A 1 -31.74 31.77 -29.65
C MET A 1 -31.84 30.32 -29.21
N THR A 2 -30.81 29.83 -28.58
CA THR A 2 -30.80 28.53 -27.88
C THR A 2 -29.83 28.65 -26.70
N ASP A 3 -30.41 29.10 -25.58
CA ASP A 3 -29.72 29.12 -24.30
C ASP A 3 -29.66 27.68 -23.78
N ALA A 4 -28.56 27.01 -24.06
CA ALA A 4 -28.23 25.76 -23.35
C ALA A 4 -27.55 26.12 -22.06
N ASN A 5 -28.33 26.39 -21.04
CA ASN A 5 -27.88 26.49 -19.66
C ASN A 5 -27.45 25.09 -19.18
N GLN A 6 -26.23 24.69 -19.54
CA GLN A 6 -25.61 23.47 -18.98
C GLN A 6 -25.24 23.76 -17.54
N LEU A 7 -26.15 23.42 -16.63
CA LEU A 7 -25.85 23.31 -15.21
C LEU A 7 -24.85 22.16 -15.05
N THR A 8 -23.59 22.51 -14.94
CA THR A 8 -22.54 21.53 -14.60
C THR A 8 -22.71 21.17 -13.13
N THR A 9 -23.41 20.06 -12.85
CA THR A 9 -23.54 19.54 -11.50
C THR A 9 -22.26 18.80 -11.16
N THR A 10 -21.48 19.35 -10.26
CA THR A 10 -20.29 18.65 -9.73
C THR A 10 -20.76 17.73 -8.60
N GLN A 11 -20.66 16.43 -8.84
CA GLN A 11 -20.95 15.40 -7.83
C GLN A 11 -19.66 15.01 -7.13
N PHE A 12 -19.62 15.16 -5.82
CA PHE A 12 -18.50 14.68 -5.00
C PHE A 12 -18.82 13.29 -4.47
N GLU A 13 -17.91 12.35 -4.71
CA GLU A 13 -17.95 11.00 -4.16
C GLU A 13 -16.78 10.82 -3.17
N PHE A 14 -17.09 10.46 -1.94
CA PHE A 14 -16.07 10.09 -0.95
C PHE A 14 -15.64 8.65 -1.17
N LYS A 15 -14.33 8.44 -1.27
CA LYS A 15 -13.76 7.11 -1.46
C LYS A 15 -12.80 6.80 -0.34
N ASP A 16 -13.06 5.73 0.37
CA ASP A 16 -12.18 5.28 1.44
C ASP A 16 -10.86 4.76 0.86
N VAL A 17 -9.76 5.28 1.37
CA VAL A 17 -8.40 4.86 1.02
C VAL A 17 -7.69 4.33 2.27
N GLY A 18 -6.96 3.23 2.09
CA GLY A 18 -6.28 2.59 3.20
C GLY A 18 -6.08 1.10 3.00
N THR A 19 -5.66 0.42 4.05
CA THR A 19 -5.50 -1.04 4.04
C THR A 19 -6.52 -1.68 4.96
N LYS A 20 -7.33 -2.57 4.41
CA LYS A 20 -8.30 -3.38 5.13
C LYS A 20 -7.87 -4.84 5.09
N ILE A 21 -7.84 -5.48 6.25
CA ILE A 21 -7.53 -6.90 6.39
C ILE A 21 -8.70 -7.57 7.09
N THR A 22 -9.24 -8.62 6.46
CA THR A 22 -10.28 -9.46 7.04
C THR A 22 -9.72 -10.86 7.20
N ILE A 23 -9.76 -11.39 8.41
CA ILE A 23 -9.25 -12.72 8.74
C ILE A 23 -10.38 -13.53 9.37
N LYS A 24 -10.62 -14.74 8.83
CA LYS A 24 -11.55 -15.71 9.40
C LYS A 24 -10.75 -16.92 9.88
N PRO A 25 -10.48 -17.03 11.17
CA PRO A 25 -9.79 -18.18 11.73
C PRO A 25 -10.76 -19.35 11.96
N GLN A 26 -10.29 -20.56 11.70
CA GLN A 26 -10.97 -21.81 12.01
C GLN A 26 -9.96 -22.78 12.61
N ILE A 27 -10.15 -23.14 13.87
CA ILE A 27 -9.30 -24.12 14.56
C ILE A 27 -9.66 -25.50 14.05
N SER A 28 -8.65 -26.24 13.58
CA SER A 28 -8.77 -27.60 13.09
C SER A 28 -7.86 -28.52 13.90
N GLY A 29 -8.49 -29.40 14.67
CA GLY A 29 -7.74 -30.29 15.56
C GLY A 29 -7.14 -29.59 16.78
N SER A 30 -6.05 -30.14 17.30
CA SER A 30 -5.46 -29.67 18.57
C SER A 30 -4.47 -28.52 18.39
N ASP A 31 -3.84 -28.36 17.20
CA ASP A 31 -2.69 -27.46 17.05
C ASP A 31 -2.58 -26.81 15.67
N SER A 32 -3.62 -26.92 14.86
CA SER A 32 -3.65 -26.31 13.53
C SER A 32 -4.80 -25.33 13.36
N ILE A 33 -4.54 -24.25 12.64
CA ILE A 33 -5.50 -23.18 12.37
C ILE A 33 -5.59 -23.02 10.87
N ARG A 34 -6.81 -23.05 10.33
CA ARG A 34 -7.10 -22.61 8.98
C ARG A 34 -7.44 -21.13 9.02
N LEU A 35 -6.79 -20.35 8.21
CA LEU A 35 -7.00 -18.92 8.08
C LEU A 35 -7.48 -18.60 6.66
N GLU A 36 -8.65 -18.01 6.55
CA GLU A 36 -9.06 -17.33 5.31
C GLU A 36 -8.76 -15.85 5.46
N ILE A 37 -7.94 -15.32 4.56
CA ILE A 37 -7.42 -13.96 4.65
C ILE A 37 -7.80 -13.23 3.38
N LYS A 38 -8.43 -12.07 3.56
CA LYS A 38 -8.71 -11.12 2.50
C LYS A 38 -8.08 -9.79 2.88
N GLN A 39 -7.17 -9.32 2.05
CA GLN A 39 -6.53 -8.03 2.16
C GLN A 39 -6.94 -7.15 0.98
N GLU A 40 -7.37 -5.93 1.27
CA GLU A 40 -7.62 -4.88 0.30
C GLU A 40 -6.75 -3.68 0.67
N SER A 41 -6.02 -3.15 -0.30
CA SER A 41 -5.24 -1.92 -0.14
C SER A 41 -5.59 -0.96 -1.25
N SER A 42 -6.02 0.24 -0.88
CA SER A 42 -6.33 1.32 -1.81
C SER A 42 -5.49 2.55 -1.52
N GLN A 43 -4.97 3.16 -2.57
CA GLN A 43 -4.13 4.35 -2.50
C GLN A 43 -4.52 5.32 -3.60
N VAL A 44 -4.45 6.62 -3.30
CA VAL A 44 -4.66 7.67 -4.30
C VAL A 44 -3.37 7.91 -5.08
N SER A 45 -3.47 8.06 -6.38
CA SER A 45 -2.34 8.47 -7.21
C SER A 45 -1.98 9.92 -6.94
N THR A 46 -0.75 10.16 -6.53
CA THR A 46 -0.22 11.52 -6.28
C THR A 46 -0.20 12.37 -7.56
N GLU A 47 -0.06 11.72 -8.70
CA GLU A 47 -0.01 12.37 -10.02
C GLU A 47 -1.35 13.03 -10.38
N SER A 48 -2.46 12.42 -9.98
CA SER A 48 -3.82 12.95 -10.24
C SER A 48 -4.15 14.19 -9.41
N VAL A 49 -3.54 14.35 -8.24
CA VAL A 49 -3.78 15.50 -7.35
C VAL A 49 -3.15 16.76 -7.90
N LEU A 50 -2.00 16.63 -8.58
CA LEU A 50 -1.26 17.78 -9.13
C LEU A 50 -1.89 18.38 -10.40
N THR A 51 -2.66 17.58 -11.15
CA THR A 51 -3.22 18.00 -12.44
C THR A 51 -4.68 18.46 -12.38
N GLN A 52 -5.31 18.46 -11.20
CA GLN A 52 -6.75 18.77 -11.02
C GLN A 52 -7.70 17.95 -11.92
N GLN A 53 -7.20 16.85 -12.46
CA GLN A 53 -7.99 15.89 -13.23
C GLN A 53 -8.60 14.84 -12.30
N ALA A 54 -9.38 13.94 -12.86
CA ALA A 54 -10.04 12.89 -12.10
C ALA A 54 -9.07 12.11 -11.18
N ILE A 55 -9.44 11.98 -9.91
CA ILE A 55 -8.64 11.28 -8.89
C ILE A 55 -8.57 9.81 -9.26
N THR A 56 -7.37 9.30 -9.51
CA THR A 56 -7.13 7.88 -9.79
C THR A 56 -6.78 7.15 -8.50
N THR A 57 -7.46 6.05 -8.26
CA THR A 57 -7.21 5.19 -7.09
C THR A 57 -6.67 3.84 -7.56
N TYR A 58 -5.56 3.40 -6.98
CA TYR A 58 -5.02 2.05 -7.16
C TYR A 58 -5.57 1.14 -6.07
N LYS A 59 -6.22 0.05 -6.47
CA LYS A 59 -6.71 -0.98 -5.56
C LYS A 59 -5.91 -2.27 -5.77
N ARG A 60 -5.44 -2.85 -4.66
CA ARG A 60 -4.80 -4.16 -4.64
C ARG A 60 -5.59 -5.05 -3.71
N GLU A 61 -5.86 -6.27 -4.15
CA GLU A 61 -6.62 -7.27 -3.39
C GLU A 61 -5.86 -8.58 -3.39
N LEU A 62 -5.74 -9.19 -2.21
CA LEU A 62 -5.18 -10.52 -2.00
C LEU A 62 -6.21 -11.34 -1.22
N GLN A 63 -6.57 -12.51 -1.74
CA GLN A 63 -7.40 -13.47 -1.05
C GLN A 63 -6.70 -14.82 -1.05
N THR A 64 -6.53 -15.39 0.13
CA THR A 64 -5.84 -16.68 0.29
C THR A 64 -6.40 -17.47 1.47
N SER A 65 -6.23 -18.79 1.42
CA SER A 65 -6.55 -19.69 2.51
C SER A 65 -5.32 -20.53 2.83
N VAL A 66 -4.91 -20.53 4.06
CA VAL A 66 -3.71 -21.25 4.53
C VAL A 66 -4.01 -22.02 5.80
N VAL A 67 -3.24 -23.08 6.03
CA VAL A 67 -3.26 -23.84 7.29
C VAL A 67 -1.89 -23.65 7.95
N ALA A 68 -1.90 -23.21 9.19
CA ALA A 68 -0.71 -22.99 10.01
C ALA A 68 -0.74 -23.78 11.29
N GLY A 69 0.42 -24.11 11.80
CA GLY A 69 0.58 -24.56 13.18
C GLY A 69 0.46 -23.41 14.18
N ASN A 70 0.28 -23.76 15.43
CA ASN A 70 0.27 -22.79 16.52
C ASN A 70 1.64 -22.10 16.63
N ASP A 71 1.65 -20.76 16.68
CA ASP A 71 2.84 -19.89 16.78
C ASP A 71 3.82 -19.99 15.58
N GLU A 72 3.39 -20.57 14.46
CA GLU A 72 4.17 -20.68 13.22
C GLU A 72 4.06 -19.42 12.39
N ILE A 73 5.19 -18.94 11.84
CA ILE A 73 5.20 -17.78 10.94
C ILE A 73 5.00 -18.26 9.51
N ILE A 74 3.94 -17.79 8.88
CA ILE A 74 3.67 -18.05 7.46
C ILE A 74 3.81 -16.78 6.63
N VAL A 75 4.36 -16.97 5.43
CA VAL A 75 4.37 -15.93 4.37
C VAL A 75 3.17 -16.18 3.49
N LEU A 76 2.24 -15.24 3.44
CA LEU A 76 1.00 -15.37 2.66
C LEU A 76 1.20 -14.98 1.20
N GLY A 77 2.17 -14.15 0.94
CA GLY A 77 2.47 -13.66 -0.38
C GLY A 77 3.16 -12.32 -0.36
N GLY A 78 3.50 -11.86 -1.54
CA GLY A 78 4.15 -10.58 -1.71
C GLY A 78 3.89 -10.02 -3.09
N LEU A 79 4.02 -8.72 -3.21
CA LEU A 79 4.00 -7.99 -4.47
C LEU A 79 5.31 -7.22 -4.57
N ILE A 80 6.02 -7.44 -5.64
CA ILE A 80 7.18 -6.64 -6.02
C ILE A 80 6.78 -5.92 -7.30
N ASP A 81 6.70 -4.62 -7.22
CA ASP A 81 6.37 -3.74 -8.34
C ASP A 81 7.52 -2.77 -8.57
N GLU A 82 7.98 -2.67 -9.81
CA GLU A 82 9.00 -1.73 -10.23
C GLU A 82 8.46 -0.86 -11.37
N LYS A 83 8.24 0.40 -11.07
CA LYS A 83 7.79 1.40 -12.05
C LYS A 83 8.96 2.31 -12.39
N GLN A 84 9.35 2.30 -13.65
CA GLN A 84 10.33 3.21 -14.20
C GLN A 84 9.62 4.29 -14.99
N ASN A 85 9.76 5.54 -14.57
CA ASN A 85 9.24 6.70 -15.27
C ASN A 85 10.41 7.50 -15.82
N ARG A 86 10.47 7.61 -17.15
CA ARG A 86 11.50 8.37 -17.88
C ARG A 86 10.84 9.59 -18.47
N SER A 87 11.18 10.75 -17.97
CA SER A 87 10.74 12.03 -18.50
C SER A 87 11.91 12.73 -19.16
N GLU A 88 11.74 13.08 -20.42
CA GLU A 88 12.72 13.85 -21.20
C GLU A 88 12.05 15.15 -21.64
N SER A 89 12.58 16.26 -21.17
CA SER A 89 12.13 17.60 -21.57
C SER A 89 13.23 18.28 -22.35
N LYS A 90 12.93 18.61 -23.61
CA LYS A 90 13.84 19.34 -24.50
C LYS A 90 13.15 20.61 -24.99
N ILE A 91 13.91 21.68 -25.13
CA ILE A 91 13.44 22.89 -25.81
C ILE A 91 13.47 22.64 -27.32
N PRO A 92 12.31 22.70 -28.02
CA PRO A 92 12.28 22.45 -29.45
C PRO A 92 13.17 23.45 -30.20
N GLY A 93 14.01 22.94 -31.11
CA GLY A 93 14.93 23.71 -31.90
C GLY A 93 16.34 23.90 -31.32
N PHE A 94 16.50 23.98 -30.03
CA PHE A 94 17.81 24.13 -29.36
C PHE A 94 18.34 22.84 -28.74
N GLY A 95 17.46 21.92 -28.38
CA GLY A 95 17.85 20.63 -27.76
C GLY A 95 18.50 19.62 -28.71
N ASP A 96 18.43 19.84 -30.04
CA ASP A 96 18.98 18.93 -31.07
C ASP A 96 20.30 19.41 -31.64
N LEU A 97 20.86 20.52 -31.15
CA LEU A 97 22.15 21.04 -31.60
C LEU A 97 23.30 20.17 -31.11
N PRO A 98 24.17 19.67 -32.01
CA PRO A 98 25.38 18.95 -31.63
C PRO A 98 26.34 19.92 -30.92
N LEU A 99 26.78 19.66 -29.72
CA LEU A 99 27.70 20.38 -28.85
C LEU A 99 27.04 21.17 -27.68
N ILE A 100 25.83 21.77 -27.88
CA ILE A 100 25.19 22.56 -26.83
C ILE A 100 23.80 22.06 -26.43
N GLY A 101 23.24 21.07 -27.15
CA GLY A 101 21.90 20.50 -26.88
C GLY A 101 21.74 19.93 -25.48
N TRP A 102 22.80 19.45 -24.85
CA TRP A 102 22.79 18.94 -23.48
C TRP A 102 22.46 20.02 -22.42
N MET A 103 22.74 21.28 -22.73
CA MET A 103 22.46 22.41 -21.85
C MET A 103 21.00 22.84 -21.86
N PHE A 104 20.24 22.43 -22.92
CA PHE A 104 18.83 22.79 -23.13
C PHE A 104 17.87 21.60 -22.96
N GLY A 105 18.33 20.50 -22.41
CA GLY A 105 17.54 19.30 -22.13
C GLY A 105 17.67 18.86 -20.67
N SER A 106 16.57 18.43 -20.09
CA SER A 106 16.54 17.77 -18.79
C SER A 106 16.02 16.35 -18.94
N LYS A 107 16.77 15.39 -18.40
CA LYS A 107 16.38 13.97 -18.35
C LYS A 107 16.18 13.58 -16.91
N THR A 108 14.96 13.21 -16.56
CA THR A 108 14.64 12.69 -15.24
C THR A 108 14.26 11.22 -15.37
N ASN A 109 14.99 10.38 -14.67
CA ASN A 109 14.68 8.95 -14.57
C ASN A 109 14.30 8.63 -13.12
N THR A 110 13.03 8.36 -12.89
CA THR A 110 12.51 8.01 -11.57
C THR A 110 12.17 6.54 -11.55
N VAL A 111 12.82 5.79 -10.66
CA VAL A 111 12.53 4.37 -10.41
C VAL A 111 11.84 4.26 -9.07
N THR A 112 10.59 3.80 -9.10
CA THR A 112 9.82 3.53 -7.89
C THR A 112 9.70 2.03 -7.71
N LYS A 113 10.24 1.52 -6.60
CA LYS A 113 10.13 0.11 -6.22
C LYS A 113 9.19 -0.02 -5.03
N THR A 114 8.17 -0.84 -5.18
CA THR A 114 7.22 -1.11 -4.11
C THR A 114 7.28 -2.60 -3.77
N ASN A 115 7.62 -2.91 -2.53
CA ASN A 115 7.63 -4.26 -2.01
C ASN A 115 6.58 -4.37 -0.91
N LEU A 116 5.65 -5.29 -1.07
CA LEU A 116 4.65 -5.64 -0.07
C LEU A 116 4.83 -7.12 0.27
N LEU A 117 5.12 -7.41 1.52
CA LEU A 117 5.20 -8.77 2.05
C LEU A 117 4.23 -8.88 3.22
N LEU A 118 3.44 -9.95 3.24
CA LEU A 118 2.47 -10.22 4.30
C LEU A 118 2.88 -11.49 5.06
N PHE A 119 3.21 -11.30 6.35
CA PHE A 119 3.54 -12.36 7.29
C PHE A 119 2.44 -12.45 8.34
N ILE A 120 2.04 -13.66 8.69
CA ILE A 120 1.10 -13.91 9.79
C ILE A 120 1.66 -14.98 10.70
N ARG A 121 1.51 -14.75 12.00
CA ARG A 121 1.79 -15.72 13.05
C ARG A 121 0.54 -15.87 13.92
N PRO A 122 -0.25 -16.93 13.71
CA PRO A 122 -1.39 -17.21 14.54
C PRO A 122 -0.96 -17.82 15.88
N THR A 123 -1.60 -17.43 16.95
CA THR A 123 -1.39 -18.02 18.30
C THR A 123 -2.75 -18.43 18.85
N ILE A 124 -2.87 -19.73 19.21
CA ILE A 124 -4.08 -20.26 19.83
C ILE A 124 -3.97 -20.02 21.35
N ILE A 125 -4.93 -19.28 21.88
CA ILE A 125 -5.05 -19.02 23.31
C ILE A 125 -6.06 -20.01 23.89
N ARG A 126 -5.61 -20.90 24.80
CA ARG A 126 -6.46 -21.90 25.43
C ARG A 126 -6.67 -21.64 26.91
N SER A 127 -5.74 -20.98 27.54
CA SER A 127 -5.79 -20.67 28.97
C SER A 127 -5.66 -19.18 29.22
N GLN A 128 -6.08 -18.76 30.41
CA GLN A 128 -5.95 -17.38 30.82
C GLN A 128 -4.48 -16.95 31.01
N GLU A 129 -3.62 -17.91 31.34
CA GLU A 129 -2.17 -17.67 31.45
C GLU A 129 -1.54 -17.36 30.07
N ASP A 130 -1.99 -18.08 29.03
CA ASP A 130 -1.55 -17.82 27.64
C ASP A 130 -1.97 -16.43 27.18
N LEU A 131 -3.19 -16.01 27.55
CA LEU A 131 -3.69 -14.66 27.23
C LEU A 131 -2.80 -13.57 27.85
N ILE A 132 -2.44 -13.72 29.12
CA ILE A 132 -1.57 -12.77 29.83
C ILE A 132 -0.19 -12.72 29.15
N ARG A 133 0.38 -13.86 28.81
CA ARG A 133 1.69 -13.96 28.14
C ARG A 133 1.69 -13.24 26.78
N VAL A 134 0.66 -13.46 25.97
CA VAL A 134 0.52 -12.82 24.65
C VAL A 134 0.31 -11.31 24.79
N THR A 135 -0.49 -10.89 25.77
CA THR A 135 -0.74 -9.46 26.03
C THR A 135 0.52 -8.74 26.45
N ILE A 136 1.31 -9.29 27.38
CA ILE A 136 2.58 -8.70 27.82
C ILE A 136 3.55 -8.57 26.65
N ARG A 137 3.64 -9.59 25.79
CA ARG A 137 4.49 -9.55 24.58
C ARG A 137 4.05 -8.44 23.63
N ALA A 138 2.75 -8.32 23.35
CA ALA A 138 2.21 -7.29 22.46
C ALA A 138 2.49 -5.87 22.97
N VAL A 139 2.28 -5.63 24.27
CA VAL A 139 2.56 -4.34 24.91
C VAL A 139 4.04 -4.00 24.86
N SER A 140 4.94 -4.97 25.09
CA SER A 140 6.39 -4.75 25.01
C SER A 140 6.84 -4.29 23.62
N TYR A 141 6.29 -4.85 22.54
CA TYR A 141 6.60 -4.41 21.18
C TYR A 141 6.10 -3.00 20.89
N THR A 142 4.94 -2.62 21.42
CA THR A 142 4.38 -1.27 21.19
C THR A 142 5.23 -0.17 21.82
N HIS A 143 5.85 -0.44 22.97
CA HIS A 143 6.74 0.54 23.63
C HIS A 143 8.10 0.72 22.96
N LEU A 144 8.59 -0.29 22.22
CA LEU A 144 9.88 -0.22 21.53
C LEU A 144 9.82 0.53 20.19
N THR A 145 8.65 0.80 19.65
CA THR A 145 8.45 1.41 18.32
C THR A 145 8.04 2.87 18.35
N LEU A 146 8.01 3.52 19.50
CA LEU A 146 7.81 4.97 19.56
C LEU A 146 9.08 5.68 19.05
N PRO A 147 9.06 6.37 17.90
CA PRO A 147 10.18 7.17 17.47
C PRO A 147 10.35 8.32 18.47
N THR A 148 11.47 8.35 19.14
CA THR A 148 11.90 9.52 19.90
C THR A 148 12.21 10.62 18.88
N ASN A 149 11.27 11.53 18.67
CA ASN A 149 11.50 12.74 17.92
C ASN A 149 12.44 13.63 18.77
N ARG A 150 13.75 13.54 18.52
CA ARG A 150 14.73 14.52 19.01
C ARG A 150 14.80 15.59 17.96
N GLU A 151 14.08 16.66 18.19
CA GLU A 151 14.39 17.94 17.54
C GLU A 151 15.68 18.49 18.17
N VAL A 152 16.67 18.75 17.32
CA VAL A 152 17.84 19.59 17.59
C VAL A 152 17.75 20.76 16.63
#